data_05a7356b84d77a48420494ac4650dfaa
#
_entry.id   05a7356b84d77a48420494ac4650dfaa
#
_cell.length_a   1.000
_cell.length_b   1.000
_cell.length_c   1.000
_cell.angle_alpha   90.00
_cell.angle_beta   90.00
_cell.angle_gamma   90.00
#
_symmetry.space_group_name_H-M   'P 1'
#
loop_
_entity.id
_entity.type
_entity.pdbx_description
1 polymer ?
#
loop_
_entity_poly.entity_id
_entity_poly.type
_entity_poly.pdbx_seq_one_letter_code
_entity_poly.pdbx_strand_id
1 'polypeptide(L)'
;MTETGGQPPRPKRKPKDILRLRGERIITEDDLDRTFPEENGVETEYRDRRRHIFHGTVLVFLVALLVAAVLAALAVMRGDLVIPGWEARQTAGGPKGCPTGTYDYPDNGSFTLNIYNGTRQEGLAGQAAEVFKERGYKIGKVESVDLIRPGVVAVIVAGPAGEAGAFNLQRNLKGTSYKPDARGDNSVDLLVGTGFKELVPEELVDQTPGSISCPLLTPQPAAGG
;
A
#
# COMPACT_ATOMS: atom_id res chain seq x y z
N MET A 1 -115.96 5.11 35.83
CA MET A 1 -115.17 3.96 35.36
C MET A 1 -114.51 4.38 34.03
N THR A 2 -113.34 4.87 34.05
CA THR A 2 -112.55 5.21 32.88
C THR A 2 -111.11 4.78 33.11
N GLU A 3 -110.73 3.67 32.46
CA GLU A 3 -109.35 3.16 32.46
C GLU A 3 -108.48 4.01 31.56
N THR A 4 -107.42 4.58 32.18
CA THR A 4 -106.42 5.34 31.43
C THR A 4 -105.23 4.39 31.07
N GLY A 5 -105.16 3.94 29.81
CA GLY A 5 -104.09 3.11 29.29
C GLY A 5 -102.78 3.88 29.24
N GLY A 6 -101.87 3.55 30.11
CA GLY A 6 -100.53 4.05 30.05
C GLY A 6 -99.71 3.39 28.97
N GLN A 7 -99.24 4.18 28.03
CA GLN A 7 -98.32 3.75 27.00
C GLN A 7 -96.93 3.49 27.51
N PRO A 8 -96.27 2.36 27.23
CA PRO A 8 -94.90 2.04 27.77
C PRO A 8 -93.85 3.03 27.23
N PRO A 9 -92.83 3.40 28.03
CA PRO A 9 -91.84 4.35 27.63
C PRO A 9 -90.97 3.78 26.48
N ARG A 10 -90.80 4.61 25.46
CA ARG A 10 -89.95 4.29 24.31
C ARG A 10 -88.46 4.08 24.76
N PRO A 11 -87.79 3.04 24.29
CA PRO A 11 -86.40 2.82 24.64
C PRO A 11 -85.52 3.98 24.12
N LYS A 12 -84.76 4.58 25.02
CA LYS A 12 -83.77 5.62 24.70
C LYS A 12 -82.76 5.01 23.69
N ARG A 13 -82.66 5.54 22.49
CA ARG A 13 -81.67 5.17 21.51
C ARG A 13 -80.25 5.53 22.12
N LYS A 14 -79.41 4.56 22.22
CA LYS A 14 -78.02 4.80 22.59
C LYS A 14 -77.41 5.75 21.58
N PRO A 15 -76.61 6.76 21.98
CA PRO A 15 -75.92 7.64 21.05
C PRO A 15 -75.04 6.79 20.11
N LYS A 16 -75.15 7.09 18.79
CA LYS A 16 -74.29 6.43 17.79
C LYS A 16 -72.83 6.76 18.16
N ASP A 17 -72.07 5.72 18.35
CA ASP A 17 -70.62 5.86 18.61
C ASP A 17 -69.97 6.38 17.29
N ILE A 18 -69.79 7.70 17.24
CA ILE A 18 -69.20 8.42 16.07
C ILE A 18 -67.72 8.09 15.87
N LEU A 19 -67.10 7.41 16.82
CA LEU A 19 -65.69 6.99 16.74
C LEU A 19 -65.49 5.66 16.01
N ARG A 20 -66.61 5.05 15.51
CA ARG A 20 -66.54 3.83 14.71
C ARG A 20 -67.14 4.02 13.31
N LEU A 21 -66.31 3.86 12.31
CA LEU A 21 -66.73 3.82 10.91
C LEU A 21 -66.53 2.40 10.35
N ARG A 22 -67.63 1.78 9.85
CA ARG A 22 -67.59 0.42 9.27
C ARG A 22 -67.01 -0.67 10.17
N GLY A 23 -67.08 -0.52 11.50
CA GLY A 23 -66.56 -1.51 12.45
C GLY A 23 -65.14 -1.25 12.91
N GLU A 24 -64.41 -0.34 12.27
CA GLU A 24 -63.07 0.06 12.72
C GLU A 24 -63.15 1.30 13.63
N ARG A 25 -62.21 1.37 14.58
CA ARG A 25 -62.08 2.50 15.51
C ARG A 25 -61.27 3.59 14.85
N ILE A 26 -61.84 4.79 14.79
CA ILE A 26 -61.11 5.99 14.35
C ILE A 26 -60.16 6.39 15.47
N ILE A 27 -58.88 6.45 15.17
CA ILE A 27 -57.84 6.94 16.11
C ILE A 27 -57.97 8.47 16.12
N THR A 28 -58.21 9.02 17.30
CA THR A 28 -58.29 10.46 17.52
C THR A 28 -56.97 11.01 18.04
N GLU A 29 -56.82 12.34 18.01
CA GLU A 29 -55.66 13.05 18.56
C GLU A 29 -55.37 12.66 19.99
N ASP A 30 -56.44 12.55 20.85
CA ASP A 30 -56.35 12.09 22.23
C ASP A 30 -55.83 10.64 22.39
N ASP A 31 -56.06 9.78 21.42
CA ASP A 31 -55.53 8.42 21.40
C ASP A 31 -54.03 8.41 21.03
N LEU A 32 -53.61 9.33 20.13
CA LEU A 32 -52.22 9.55 19.79
C LEU A 32 -51.42 10.11 20.95
N ASP A 33 -51.94 11.13 21.65
CA ASP A 33 -51.28 11.74 22.81
C ASP A 33 -51.10 10.76 23.97
N ARG A 34 -52.03 9.77 24.12
CA ARG A 34 -51.89 8.70 25.11
C ARG A 34 -50.88 7.65 24.72
N THR A 35 -50.74 7.38 23.43
CA THR A 35 -49.85 6.35 22.93
C THR A 35 -48.44 6.87 22.74
N PHE A 36 -48.34 8.15 22.41
CA PHE A 36 -47.09 8.90 22.22
C PHE A 36 -47.13 10.17 23.07
N PRO A 37 -46.99 10.03 24.38
CA PRO A 37 -46.93 11.22 25.26
C PRO A 37 -45.79 12.09 24.73
N GLU A 38 -46.06 13.35 24.43
CA GLU A 38 -45.01 14.33 24.11
C GLU A 38 -44.06 14.36 25.31
N GLU A 39 -42.89 13.77 25.12
CA GLU A 39 -41.82 13.80 26.10
C GLU A 39 -41.45 15.28 26.30
N ASN A 40 -41.71 15.78 27.49
CA ASN A 40 -41.54 17.19 27.86
C ASN A 40 -40.30 17.76 27.21
N GLY A 41 -40.44 18.75 26.29
CA GLY A 41 -39.42 19.26 25.38
C GLY A 41 -38.16 19.84 26.02
N VAL A 42 -38.08 19.87 27.34
CA VAL A 42 -36.92 20.34 28.11
C VAL A 42 -35.85 19.24 28.23
N GLU A 43 -36.22 17.96 28.35
CA GLU A 43 -35.25 16.87 28.44
C GLU A 43 -34.66 16.44 27.08
N THR A 44 -35.45 16.55 26.02
CA THR A 44 -35.00 16.26 24.67
C THR A 44 -34.01 17.31 24.16
N GLU A 45 -34.25 18.60 24.42
CA GLU A 45 -33.38 19.69 24.00
C GLU A 45 -31.99 19.63 24.67
N TYR A 46 -31.92 19.27 25.97
CA TYR A 46 -30.65 19.09 26.67
C TYR A 46 -29.88 17.87 26.17
N ARG A 47 -30.58 16.78 25.87
CA ARG A 47 -30.00 15.54 25.38
C ARG A 47 -29.46 15.68 23.94
N ASP A 48 -30.19 16.39 23.09
CA ASP A 48 -29.77 16.67 21.71
C ASP A 48 -28.60 17.65 21.68
N ARG A 49 -28.62 18.70 22.48
CA ARG A 49 -27.51 19.66 22.60
C ARG A 49 -26.22 18.98 23.06
N ARG A 50 -26.30 18.06 24.01
CA ARG A 50 -25.14 17.29 24.50
C ARG A 50 -24.61 16.34 23.42
N ARG A 51 -25.51 15.75 22.62
CA ARG A 51 -25.18 14.88 21.49
C ARG A 51 -24.50 15.66 20.36
N HIS A 52 -24.97 16.84 20.02
CA HIS A 52 -24.33 17.72 19.03
C HIS A 52 -22.96 18.22 19.49
N ILE A 53 -22.80 18.58 20.78
CA ILE A 53 -21.49 18.96 21.34
C ILE A 53 -20.53 17.77 21.28
N PHE A 54 -20.98 16.57 21.63
CA PHE A 54 -20.15 15.37 21.59
C PHE A 54 -19.72 15.02 20.15
N HIS A 55 -20.62 15.09 19.18
CA HIS A 55 -20.27 14.87 17.76
C HIS A 55 -19.33 15.96 17.23
N GLY A 56 -19.55 17.21 17.63
CA GLY A 56 -18.66 18.32 17.29
C GLY A 56 -17.24 18.13 17.85
N THR A 57 -17.11 17.76 19.12
CA THR A 57 -15.80 17.50 19.74
C THR A 57 -15.08 16.30 19.11
N VAL A 58 -15.80 15.22 18.82
CA VAL A 58 -15.23 14.05 18.12
C VAL A 58 -14.74 14.43 16.72
N LEU A 59 -15.52 15.23 15.99
CA LEU A 59 -15.14 15.67 14.65
C LEU A 59 -13.89 16.55 14.68
N VAL A 60 -13.81 17.51 15.61
CA VAL A 60 -12.62 18.35 15.80
C VAL A 60 -11.40 17.51 16.16
N PHE A 61 -11.57 16.51 17.03
CA PHE A 61 -10.49 15.60 17.41
C PHE A 61 -10.00 14.76 16.21
N LEU A 62 -10.91 14.23 15.39
CA LEU A 62 -10.56 13.48 14.19
C LEU A 62 -9.81 14.35 13.16
N VAL A 63 -10.25 15.59 12.96
CA VAL A 63 -9.55 16.54 12.07
C VAL A 63 -8.16 16.86 12.62
N ALA A 64 -8.02 17.10 13.91
CA ALA A 64 -6.72 17.36 14.55
C ALA A 64 -5.77 16.14 14.41
N LEU A 65 -6.29 14.92 14.57
CA LEU A 65 -5.53 13.68 14.39
C LEU A 65 -5.09 13.50 12.94
N LEU A 66 -5.97 13.82 11.98
CA LEU A 66 -5.64 13.75 10.55
C LEU A 66 -4.54 14.76 10.18
N VAL A 67 -4.64 16.00 10.67
CA VAL A 67 -3.59 17.02 10.48
C VAL A 67 -2.26 16.56 11.09
N ALA A 68 -2.30 16.02 12.32
CA ALA A 68 -1.10 15.49 12.98
C ALA A 68 -0.48 14.33 12.18
N ALA A 69 -1.30 13.43 11.62
CA ALA A 69 -0.83 12.33 10.77
C ALA A 69 -0.16 12.83 9.48
N VAL A 70 -0.74 13.87 8.84
CA VAL A 70 -0.14 14.49 7.64
C VAL A 70 1.18 15.16 7.97
N LEU A 71 1.26 15.89 9.10
CA LEU A 71 2.50 16.54 9.53
C LEU A 71 3.57 15.50 9.89
N ALA A 72 3.19 14.39 10.55
CA ALA A 72 4.11 13.29 10.84
C ALA A 72 4.61 12.62 9.55
N ALA A 73 3.72 12.39 8.57
CA ALA A 73 4.10 11.85 7.28
C ALA A 73 5.07 12.77 6.52
N LEU A 74 4.84 14.08 6.55
CA LEU A 74 5.74 15.06 5.95
C LEU A 74 7.09 15.11 6.68
N ALA A 75 7.11 15.00 8.02
CA ALA A 75 8.34 14.96 8.80
C ALA A 75 9.17 13.70 8.48
N VAL A 76 8.50 12.54 8.32
CA VAL A 76 9.15 11.28 7.87
C VAL A 76 9.70 11.43 6.45
N MET A 77 8.94 12.03 5.52
CA MET A 77 9.40 12.25 4.14
C MET A 77 10.59 13.23 4.05
N ARG A 78 10.68 14.20 4.97
CA ARG A 78 11.81 15.13 5.07
C ARG A 78 13.01 14.55 5.81
N GLY A 79 12.83 13.41 6.48
CA GLY A 79 13.89 12.78 7.30
C GLY A 79 14.04 13.37 8.70
N ASP A 80 13.12 14.26 9.12
CA ASP A 80 13.14 14.91 10.43
C ASP A 80 12.67 13.98 11.55
N LEU A 81 11.93 12.91 11.20
CA LEU A 81 11.36 11.94 12.14
C LEU A 81 11.73 10.52 11.72
N VAL A 82 12.58 9.90 12.52
CA VAL A 82 13.04 8.53 12.34
C VAL A 82 12.23 7.62 13.25
N ILE A 83 11.45 6.69 12.68
CA ILE A 83 10.66 5.72 13.45
C ILE A 83 11.51 4.46 13.66
N PRO A 84 11.94 4.15 14.91
CA PRO A 84 12.74 2.94 15.18
C PRO A 84 11.99 1.68 14.74
N GLY A 85 12.61 0.86 13.87
CA GLY A 85 11.99 -0.34 13.30
C GLY A 85 11.33 -0.15 11.92
N TRP A 86 11.04 1.07 11.49
CA TRP A 86 10.62 1.38 10.11
C TRP A 86 11.83 1.53 9.18
N GLU A 87 12.99 1.84 9.74
CA GLU A 87 14.27 2.01 9.03
C GLU A 87 14.68 0.78 8.23
N ALA A 88 14.39 -0.41 8.72
CA ALA A 88 14.72 -1.65 8.02
C ALA A 88 13.98 -1.84 6.68
N ARG A 89 12.94 -1.04 6.38
CA ARG A 89 12.23 -1.05 5.10
C ARG A 89 12.50 0.18 4.21
N GLN A 90 12.96 1.29 4.78
CA GLN A 90 13.24 2.53 4.03
C GLN A 90 14.73 2.81 3.85
N THR A 91 15.62 2.17 4.59
CA THR A 91 17.07 2.18 4.33
C THR A 91 17.47 1.30 3.13
N ALA A 92 16.51 0.88 2.32
CA ALA A 92 16.79 0.57 0.92
C ALA A 92 17.20 1.81 0.09
N GLY A 93 17.40 2.97 0.73
CA GLY A 93 18.07 4.13 0.17
C GLY A 93 19.57 3.98 0.41
N GLY A 94 20.20 3.09 -0.35
CA GLY A 94 21.65 3.13 -0.55
C GLY A 94 22.09 4.49 -1.08
N PRO A 95 23.38 4.73 -1.23
CA PRO A 95 23.91 6.00 -1.74
C PRO A 95 23.11 6.43 -2.96
N LYS A 96 22.53 7.63 -2.93
CA LYS A 96 21.62 8.14 -3.96
C LYS A 96 22.28 8.43 -5.32
N GLY A 97 23.44 7.86 -5.58
CA GLY A 97 24.22 8.12 -6.78
C GLY A 97 24.92 6.89 -7.32
N CYS A 98 25.38 6.99 -8.56
CA CYS A 98 26.26 6.00 -9.14
C CYS A 98 27.62 6.04 -8.41
N PRO A 99 28.19 4.88 -8.01
CA PRO A 99 29.52 4.84 -7.46
C PRO A 99 30.54 5.43 -8.42
N THR A 100 31.47 6.23 -7.91
CA THR A 100 32.52 6.89 -8.71
C THR A 100 33.88 6.19 -8.58
N GLY A 101 33.92 5.06 -7.87
CA GLY A 101 35.13 4.28 -7.66
C GLY A 101 35.62 3.58 -8.94
N THR A 102 36.89 3.25 -8.93
CA THR A 102 37.50 2.30 -9.87
C THR A 102 37.63 0.96 -9.16
N TYR A 103 37.18 -0.12 -9.77
CA TYR A 103 37.12 -1.46 -9.21
C TYR A 103 38.04 -2.37 -10.00
N ASP A 104 38.81 -3.18 -9.30
CA ASP A 104 39.51 -4.32 -9.88
C ASP A 104 38.48 -5.40 -10.19
N TYR A 105 38.73 -6.21 -11.23
CA TYR A 105 37.87 -7.34 -11.58
C TYR A 105 38.11 -8.49 -10.58
N PRO A 106 37.11 -8.79 -9.69
CA PRO A 106 37.27 -9.85 -8.70
C PRO A 106 36.99 -11.21 -9.31
N ASP A 107 37.50 -12.28 -8.64
CA ASP A 107 37.16 -13.66 -9.00
C ASP A 107 35.64 -13.89 -8.88
N ASN A 108 35.07 -14.66 -9.80
CA ASN A 108 33.63 -14.94 -9.88
C ASN A 108 33.05 -15.58 -8.60
N GLY A 109 33.85 -16.39 -7.89
CA GLY A 109 33.47 -17.05 -6.63
C GLY A 109 33.67 -16.20 -5.36
N SER A 110 34.21 -14.98 -5.47
CA SER A 110 34.58 -14.14 -4.31
C SER A 110 33.35 -13.48 -3.64
N PHE A 111 32.19 -13.45 -4.27
CA PHE A 111 30.93 -12.90 -3.75
C PHE A 111 29.77 -13.86 -3.97
N THR A 112 28.66 -13.63 -3.26
CA THR A 112 27.45 -14.44 -3.44
C THR A 112 26.51 -13.75 -4.44
N LEU A 113 26.14 -14.47 -5.51
CA LEU A 113 25.22 -14.00 -6.54
C LEU A 113 23.81 -14.56 -6.29
N ASN A 114 22.85 -13.69 -6.00
CA ASN A 114 21.45 -14.04 -5.97
C ASN A 114 20.81 -13.68 -7.31
N ILE A 115 19.96 -14.55 -7.85
CA ILE A 115 19.34 -14.36 -9.17
C ILE A 115 17.84 -14.33 -9.03
N TYR A 116 17.23 -13.26 -9.50
CA TYR A 116 15.80 -13.03 -9.43
C TYR A 116 15.18 -12.89 -10.81
N ASN A 117 14.10 -13.62 -11.05
CA ASN A 117 13.33 -13.49 -12.28
C ASN A 117 12.36 -12.31 -12.17
N GLY A 118 12.64 -11.20 -12.85
CA GLY A 118 11.77 -10.04 -12.98
C GLY A 118 10.85 -10.07 -14.20
N THR A 119 10.52 -11.26 -14.72
CA THR A 119 9.70 -11.45 -15.92
C THR A 119 8.54 -12.42 -15.67
N ARG A 120 7.66 -12.59 -16.66
CA ARG A 120 6.61 -13.62 -16.63
C ARG A 120 7.07 -14.97 -17.17
N GLN A 121 8.29 -15.07 -17.69
CA GLN A 121 8.85 -16.30 -18.22
C GLN A 121 9.29 -17.19 -17.05
N GLU A 122 8.61 -18.31 -16.86
CA GLU A 122 8.97 -19.28 -15.84
C GLU A 122 10.36 -19.89 -16.09
N GLY A 123 11.11 -20.16 -15.02
CA GLY A 123 12.41 -20.82 -15.09
C GLY A 123 13.58 -19.94 -15.53
N LEU A 124 13.38 -18.66 -15.93
CA LEU A 124 14.45 -17.81 -16.45
C LEU A 124 15.58 -17.60 -15.42
N ALA A 125 15.27 -17.38 -14.14
CA ALA A 125 16.30 -17.25 -13.11
C ALA A 125 17.10 -18.53 -12.91
N GLY A 126 16.45 -19.70 -12.99
CA GLY A 126 17.12 -21.00 -12.92
C GLY A 126 18.09 -21.22 -14.08
N GLN A 127 17.65 -20.92 -15.32
CA GLN A 127 18.54 -20.99 -16.50
C GLN A 127 19.71 -20.04 -16.37
N ALA A 128 19.50 -18.81 -15.95
CA ALA A 128 20.58 -17.87 -15.69
C ALA A 128 21.52 -18.38 -14.60
N ALA A 129 21.00 -18.94 -13.51
CA ALA A 129 21.80 -19.49 -12.42
C ALA A 129 22.74 -20.59 -12.88
N GLU A 130 22.30 -21.52 -13.73
CA GLU A 130 23.17 -22.57 -14.26
C GLU A 130 24.31 -21.99 -15.11
N VAL A 131 24.02 -21.03 -15.99
CA VAL A 131 25.04 -20.38 -16.82
C VAL A 131 26.09 -19.64 -15.97
N PHE A 132 25.67 -18.94 -14.90
CA PHE A 132 26.61 -18.27 -13.98
C PHE A 132 27.39 -19.28 -13.14
N LYS A 133 26.76 -20.35 -12.70
CA LYS A 133 27.41 -21.42 -11.94
C LYS A 133 28.52 -22.12 -12.76
N GLU A 134 28.28 -22.39 -14.04
CA GLU A 134 29.29 -22.94 -14.97
C GLU A 134 30.52 -22.03 -15.07
N ARG A 135 30.33 -20.69 -14.91
CA ARG A 135 31.44 -19.73 -14.87
C ARG A 135 32.07 -19.53 -13.49
N GLY A 136 31.76 -20.40 -12.54
CA GLY A 136 32.37 -20.37 -11.21
C GLY A 136 31.76 -19.37 -10.22
N TYR A 137 30.60 -18.81 -10.51
CA TYR A 137 29.92 -17.93 -9.53
C TYR A 137 29.32 -18.75 -8.39
N LYS A 138 29.40 -18.20 -7.19
CA LYS A 138 28.74 -18.75 -6.00
C LYS A 138 27.26 -18.33 -5.98
N ILE A 139 26.38 -19.21 -6.44
CA ILE A 139 24.94 -18.94 -6.49
C ILE A 139 24.34 -19.03 -5.09
N GLY A 140 23.62 -18.01 -4.69
CA GLY A 140 22.83 -17.93 -3.47
C GLY A 140 21.36 -18.25 -3.73
N LYS A 141 20.47 -17.24 -3.65
CA LYS A 141 19.03 -17.39 -3.88
C LYS A 141 18.69 -17.39 -5.37
N VAL A 142 17.69 -18.20 -5.74
CA VAL A 142 17.12 -18.21 -7.09
C VAL A 142 15.60 -18.14 -6.93
N GLU A 143 15.01 -16.97 -7.15
CA GLU A 143 13.59 -16.69 -6.85
C GLU A 143 12.95 -15.84 -7.96
N SER A 144 11.63 -15.69 -7.92
CA SER A 144 10.90 -14.73 -8.75
C SER A 144 10.49 -13.53 -7.91
N VAL A 145 10.53 -12.35 -8.54
CA VAL A 145 10.17 -11.08 -7.92
C VAL A 145 9.16 -10.33 -8.78
N ASP A 146 8.73 -9.15 -8.34
CA ASP A 146 7.86 -8.29 -9.13
C ASP A 146 8.50 -7.95 -10.48
N LEU A 147 7.63 -7.78 -11.49
CA LEU A 147 8.06 -7.52 -12.86
C LEU A 147 8.88 -6.24 -12.96
N ILE A 148 10.04 -6.34 -13.60
CA ILE A 148 10.82 -5.17 -13.98
C ILE A 148 10.37 -4.64 -15.34
N ARG A 149 10.82 -3.41 -15.69
CA ARG A 149 10.46 -2.76 -16.95
C ARG A 149 10.78 -3.67 -18.16
N PRO A 150 9.87 -3.81 -19.13
CA PRO A 150 10.13 -4.58 -20.35
C PRO A 150 11.35 -4.05 -21.11
N GLY A 151 12.10 -4.95 -21.75
CA GLY A 151 13.28 -4.62 -22.54
C GLY A 151 14.58 -4.44 -21.77
N VAL A 152 14.54 -4.39 -20.43
CA VAL A 152 15.74 -4.37 -19.60
C VAL A 152 16.43 -5.73 -19.66
N VAL A 153 17.76 -5.73 -19.82
CA VAL A 153 18.56 -6.97 -19.79
C VAL A 153 18.61 -7.52 -18.36
N ALA A 154 19.12 -6.74 -17.44
CA ALA A 154 19.09 -7.02 -16.01
C ALA A 154 19.36 -5.74 -15.19
N VAL A 155 18.94 -5.78 -13.92
CA VAL A 155 19.34 -4.80 -12.91
C VAL A 155 20.20 -5.49 -11.86
N ILE A 156 21.36 -4.93 -11.61
CA ILE A 156 22.30 -5.39 -10.57
C ILE A 156 22.08 -4.53 -9.33
N VAL A 157 21.85 -5.15 -8.18
CA VAL A 157 21.65 -4.45 -6.91
C VAL A 157 22.70 -4.94 -5.92
N ALA A 158 23.47 -4.02 -5.34
CA ALA A 158 24.45 -4.35 -4.30
C ALA A 158 24.70 -3.14 -3.39
N GLY A 159 25.15 -3.44 -2.17
CA GLY A 159 25.68 -2.44 -1.25
C GLY A 159 27.15 -2.13 -1.52
N PRO A 160 27.75 -1.22 -0.72
CA PRO A 160 29.14 -0.80 -0.90
C PRO A 160 30.17 -1.95 -0.91
N ALA A 161 29.93 -2.99 -0.11
CA ALA A 161 30.83 -4.16 -0.06
C ALA A 161 30.70 -5.08 -1.29
N GLY A 162 29.60 -4.98 -2.05
CA GLY A 162 29.32 -5.77 -3.26
C GLY A 162 29.63 -5.05 -4.58
N GLU A 163 30.09 -3.80 -4.56
CA GLU A 163 30.33 -2.99 -5.77
C GLU A 163 31.32 -3.63 -6.75
N ALA A 164 32.41 -4.21 -6.26
CA ALA A 164 33.37 -4.94 -7.10
C ALA A 164 32.70 -6.14 -7.80
N GLY A 165 31.84 -6.89 -7.10
CA GLY A 165 31.06 -7.97 -7.67
C GLY A 165 30.04 -7.48 -8.72
N ALA A 166 29.41 -6.33 -8.47
CA ALA A 166 28.51 -5.70 -9.43
C ALA A 166 29.26 -5.26 -10.70
N PHE A 167 30.48 -4.73 -10.56
CA PHE A 167 31.35 -4.40 -11.68
C PHE A 167 31.71 -5.65 -12.52
N ASN A 168 32.09 -6.75 -11.85
CA ASN A 168 32.35 -8.02 -12.50
C ASN A 168 31.12 -8.49 -13.33
N LEU A 169 29.93 -8.44 -12.75
CA LEU A 169 28.69 -8.83 -13.46
C LEU A 169 28.42 -7.95 -14.68
N GLN A 170 28.68 -6.65 -14.61
CA GLN A 170 28.52 -5.73 -15.76
C GLN A 170 29.44 -6.07 -16.92
N ARG A 171 30.66 -6.58 -16.63
CA ARG A 171 31.59 -7.05 -17.65
C ARG A 171 31.14 -8.36 -18.31
N ASN A 172 30.49 -9.23 -17.54
CA ASN A 172 29.96 -10.52 -18.02
C ASN A 172 28.60 -10.39 -18.71
N LEU A 173 27.80 -9.35 -18.41
CA LEU A 173 26.46 -9.18 -18.95
C LEU A 173 26.25 -7.73 -19.41
N LYS A 174 26.37 -7.49 -20.71
CA LYS A 174 26.22 -6.16 -21.30
C LYS A 174 24.77 -5.67 -21.21
N GLY A 175 24.60 -4.34 -21.10
CA GLY A 175 23.27 -3.70 -21.07
C GLY A 175 22.57 -3.77 -19.72
N THR A 176 23.30 -4.09 -18.66
CA THR A 176 22.81 -4.04 -17.27
C THR A 176 22.86 -2.63 -16.70
N SER A 177 22.03 -2.40 -15.68
CA SER A 177 22.07 -1.20 -14.87
C SER A 177 22.40 -1.57 -13.44
N TYR A 178 23.14 -0.70 -12.74
CA TYR A 178 23.42 -0.82 -11.32
C TYR A 178 22.45 0.04 -10.50
N LYS A 179 21.97 -0.50 -9.39
CA LYS A 179 21.20 0.19 -8.37
C LYS A 179 21.83 -0.05 -7.00
N PRO A 180 22.36 0.97 -6.33
CA PRO A 180 22.91 0.82 -5.00
C PRO A 180 21.82 0.52 -3.96
N ASP A 181 22.16 -0.26 -2.93
CA ASP A 181 21.38 -0.42 -1.73
C ASP A 181 22.26 -0.26 -0.47
N ALA A 182 21.66 -0.44 0.73
CA ALA A 182 22.35 -0.20 1.99
C ALA A 182 22.88 -1.49 2.68
N ARG A 183 22.89 -2.63 1.96
CA ARG A 183 23.42 -3.89 2.55
C ARG A 183 24.90 -3.75 2.86
N GLY A 184 25.31 -4.37 3.98
CA GLY A 184 26.71 -4.34 4.43
C GLY A 184 27.54 -5.55 3.99
N ASP A 185 26.90 -6.58 3.43
CA ASP A 185 27.57 -7.77 2.93
C ASP A 185 27.98 -7.63 1.46
N ASN A 186 28.81 -8.57 0.97
CA ASN A 186 29.29 -8.58 -0.40
C ASN A 186 28.36 -9.34 -1.38
N SER A 187 27.11 -9.61 -1.00
CA SER A 187 26.16 -10.25 -1.91
C SER A 187 25.69 -9.27 -3.00
N VAL A 188 25.45 -9.82 -4.18
CA VAL A 188 24.98 -9.08 -5.34
C VAL A 188 23.73 -9.74 -5.86
N ASP A 189 22.68 -8.95 -6.09
CA ASP A 189 21.43 -9.44 -6.66
C ASP A 189 21.38 -9.08 -8.15
N LEU A 190 21.06 -10.06 -8.99
CA LEU A 190 20.83 -9.92 -10.41
C LEU A 190 19.35 -10.13 -10.71
N LEU A 191 18.63 -9.05 -10.98
CA LEU A 191 17.24 -9.10 -11.42
C LEU A 191 17.21 -9.24 -12.94
N VAL A 192 16.96 -10.45 -13.43
CA VAL A 192 16.95 -10.77 -14.86
C VAL A 192 15.67 -10.28 -15.52
N GLY A 193 15.81 -9.54 -16.59
CA GLY A 193 14.72 -8.97 -17.38
C GLY A 193 14.48 -9.69 -18.71
N THR A 194 13.50 -9.22 -19.47
CA THR A 194 13.12 -9.80 -20.77
C THR A 194 14.18 -9.62 -21.86
N GLY A 195 15.15 -8.74 -21.65
CA GLY A 195 16.28 -8.53 -22.56
C GLY A 195 17.46 -9.49 -22.35
N PHE A 196 17.40 -10.31 -21.29
CA PHE A 196 18.45 -11.29 -21.01
C PHE A 196 18.48 -12.36 -22.11
N LYS A 197 19.64 -12.61 -22.68
CA LYS A 197 19.84 -13.64 -23.71
C LYS A 197 21.03 -14.54 -23.37
N GLU A 198 22.22 -13.97 -23.32
CA GLU A 198 23.47 -14.68 -23.16
C GLU A 198 24.50 -13.82 -22.44
N LEU A 199 25.49 -14.43 -21.85
CA LEU A 199 26.65 -13.75 -21.29
C LEU A 199 27.68 -13.45 -22.38
N VAL A 200 28.52 -12.46 -22.13
CA VAL A 200 29.73 -12.22 -22.94
C VAL A 200 30.57 -13.51 -22.95
N PRO A 201 31.06 -13.99 -24.09
CA PRO A 201 32.00 -15.12 -24.13
C PRO A 201 33.17 -14.89 -23.17
N GLU A 202 33.57 -15.92 -22.41
CA GLU A 202 34.51 -15.78 -21.31
C GLU A 202 35.85 -15.15 -21.74
N GLU A 203 36.32 -15.54 -22.95
CA GLU A 203 37.53 -15.01 -23.54
C GLU A 203 37.44 -13.55 -24.01
N LEU A 204 36.23 -13.00 -24.08
CA LEU A 204 35.96 -11.60 -24.46
C LEU A 204 35.58 -10.71 -23.28
N VAL A 205 35.58 -11.26 -22.06
CA VAL A 205 35.30 -10.46 -20.84
C VAL A 205 36.50 -9.56 -20.57
N ASP A 206 36.24 -8.24 -20.60
CA ASP A 206 37.24 -7.25 -20.20
C ASP A 206 37.43 -7.22 -18.68
N GLN A 207 38.58 -7.69 -18.22
CA GLN A 207 38.93 -7.76 -16.80
C GLN A 207 39.80 -6.57 -16.35
N THR A 208 39.97 -5.56 -17.19
CA THR A 208 40.72 -4.35 -16.76
C THR A 208 39.93 -3.56 -15.72
N PRO A 209 40.65 -2.93 -14.74
CA PRO A 209 39.97 -2.07 -13.77
C PRO A 209 39.13 -1.01 -14.42
N GLY A 210 37.98 -0.68 -13.80
CA GLY A 210 37.08 0.30 -14.35
C GLY A 210 35.96 0.70 -13.40
N SER A 211 35.00 1.46 -13.89
CA SER A 211 33.89 1.99 -13.11
C SER A 211 32.58 1.29 -13.41
N ILE A 212 31.66 1.33 -12.46
CA ILE A 212 30.30 0.83 -12.61
C ILE A 212 29.48 1.80 -13.49
N SER A 213 28.69 1.25 -14.40
CA SER A 213 27.74 2.02 -15.22
C SER A 213 26.34 2.02 -14.62
N CYS A 214 25.72 3.20 -14.49
CA CYS A 214 24.41 3.39 -13.89
C CYS A 214 23.43 4.13 -14.85
N PRO A 215 23.10 3.59 -16.01
CA PRO A 215 22.29 4.31 -17.00
C PRO A 215 20.89 4.71 -16.50
N LEU A 216 20.35 3.99 -15.50
CA LEU A 216 19.06 4.34 -14.88
C LEU A 216 19.14 5.46 -13.85
N LEU A 217 20.34 5.76 -13.34
CA LEU A 217 20.58 6.80 -12.33
C LEU A 217 21.12 8.10 -12.95
N THR A 218 21.63 8.03 -14.18
CA THR A 218 22.10 9.20 -14.90
C THR A 218 20.87 9.91 -15.49
N PRO A 219 20.65 11.22 -15.25
CA PRO A 219 19.65 11.96 -15.96
C PRO A 219 19.97 11.88 -17.46
N GLN A 220 19.10 11.26 -18.23
CA GLN A 220 19.25 11.26 -19.69
C GLN A 220 19.14 12.73 -20.13
N PRO A 221 20.15 13.31 -20.81
CA PRO A 221 19.99 14.66 -21.36
C PRO A 221 18.74 14.63 -22.23
N ALA A 222 17.85 15.59 -22.01
CA ALA A 222 16.65 15.74 -22.81
C ALA A 222 17.08 15.70 -24.28
N ALA A 223 16.58 14.75 -25.06
CA ALA A 223 16.82 14.69 -26.49
C ALA A 223 16.37 16.04 -27.06
N GLY A 224 17.35 16.87 -27.43
CA GLY A 224 17.11 18.17 -27.99
C GLY A 224 16.27 18.01 -29.24
N GLY A 225 15.07 18.61 -29.19
CA GLY A 225 14.21 18.74 -30.36
C GLY A 225 14.73 19.82 -31.31
#